data_899b4cb507049f86f6e128c16389ade5
#
_entry.id   899b4cb507049f86f6e128c16389ade5
#
_cell.length_a   1.000
_cell.length_b   1.000
_cell.length_c   1.000
_cell.angle_alpha   90.00
_cell.angle_beta   90.00
_cell.angle_gamma   90.00
#
_symmetry.space_group_name_H-M   'P 1'
#
loop_
_entity.id
_entity.type
_entity.pdbx_description
1 polymer ?
#
loop_
_entity_poly.entity_id
_entity_poly.type
_entity_poly.pdbx_seq_one_letter_code
_entity_poly.pdbx_strand_id
1 'polypeptide(L)'
;MKNKQAWFNQKVADVSPDIMSEVQMSADIIEKIDLILKKKNMTQRDLAHKMGKSEAMVSRWITGFPNFTLRSLTQLSIALGEPLIKLA
;
A
#
# COMPACT_ATOMS: atom_id res chain seq x y z
N MET A 1 -20.58 -7.47 12.77
CA MET A 1 -19.20 -7.72 13.21
C MET A 1 -18.87 -9.19 13.22
N LYS A 2 -19.59 -9.98 13.99
CA LYS A 2 -19.32 -11.42 14.07
C LYS A 2 -19.47 -12.13 12.73
N ASN A 3 -20.51 -11.80 11.97
CA ASN A 3 -20.74 -12.42 10.67
C ASN A 3 -19.64 -12.08 9.67
N LYS A 4 -19.16 -10.85 9.73
CA LYS A 4 -18.09 -10.39 8.85
C LYS A 4 -16.79 -11.10 9.19
N GLN A 5 -16.52 -11.27 10.48
CA GLN A 5 -15.32 -11.97 10.93
C GLN A 5 -15.39 -13.47 10.57
N ALA A 6 -16.55 -14.07 10.74
CA ALA A 6 -16.73 -15.48 10.38
C ALA A 6 -16.55 -15.71 8.88
N TRP A 7 -17.09 -14.82 8.05
CA TRP A 7 -16.92 -14.88 6.60
C TRP A 7 -15.44 -14.76 6.24
N PHE A 8 -14.76 -13.81 6.85
CA PHE A 8 -13.34 -13.59 6.62
C PHE A 8 -12.53 -14.83 6.98
N ASN A 9 -12.81 -15.41 8.13
CA ASN A 9 -12.12 -16.62 8.59
C ASN A 9 -12.32 -17.80 7.67
N GLN A 10 -13.52 -17.95 7.10
CA GLN A 10 -13.78 -18.98 6.11
C GLN A 10 -12.95 -18.80 4.85
N LYS A 11 -12.84 -17.56 4.38
CA LYS A 11 -12.02 -17.26 3.20
C LYS A 11 -10.56 -17.48 3.48
N VAL A 12 -10.10 -17.11 4.66
CA VAL A 12 -8.71 -17.28 5.06
C VAL A 12 -8.33 -18.77 5.13
N ALA A 13 -9.29 -19.64 5.44
CA ALA A 13 -9.02 -21.07 5.50
C ALA A 13 -8.56 -21.63 4.15
N ASP A 14 -8.98 -21.01 3.04
CA ASP A 14 -8.62 -21.44 1.70
C ASP A 14 -7.39 -20.74 1.15
N VAL A 15 -6.79 -19.82 1.93
CA VAL A 15 -5.63 -19.02 1.50
C VAL A 15 -4.57 -19.14 2.59
N SER A 16 -3.31 -19.30 2.18
CA SER A 16 -2.24 -19.41 3.18
C SER A 16 -2.12 -18.14 4.02
N PRO A 17 -1.79 -18.28 5.32
CA PRO A 17 -1.68 -17.13 6.22
C PRO A 17 -0.68 -16.07 5.77
N ASP A 18 0.42 -16.49 5.15
CA ASP A 18 1.42 -15.54 4.67
C ASP A 18 0.89 -14.69 3.50
N ILE A 19 0.11 -15.30 2.61
CA ILE A 19 -0.52 -14.57 1.50
C ILE A 19 -1.54 -13.56 2.05
N MET A 20 -2.33 -13.96 3.04
CA MET A 20 -3.31 -13.07 3.64
C MET A 20 -2.63 -11.91 4.36
N SER A 21 -1.54 -12.19 5.06
CA SER A 21 -0.77 -11.14 5.72
C SER A 21 -0.19 -10.15 4.71
N GLU A 22 0.32 -10.66 3.60
CA GLU A 22 0.86 -9.82 2.54
C GLU A 22 -0.21 -8.92 1.93
N VAL A 23 -1.39 -9.46 1.66
CA VAL A 23 -2.51 -8.68 1.12
C VAL A 23 -2.92 -7.59 2.10
N GLN A 24 -3.02 -7.92 3.38
CA GLN A 24 -3.42 -6.94 4.40
C GLN A 24 -2.37 -5.84 4.54
N MET A 25 -1.09 -6.20 4.55
CA MET A 25 -0.02 -5.22 4.63
C MET A 25 0.00 -4.30 3.42
N SER A 26 -0.23 -4.86 2.23
CA SER A 26 -0.30 -4.06 1.00
C SER A 26 -1.46 -3.07 1.05
N ALA A 27 -2.61 -3.52 1.54
CA ALA A 27 -3.78 -2.64 1.68
C ALA A 27 -3.52 -1.50 2.66
N ASP A 28 -2.86 -1.81 3.78
CA ASP A 28 -2.51 -0.80 4.78
C ASP A 28 -1.53 0.23 4.22
N ILE A 29 -0.56 -0.23 3.43
CA ILE A 29 0.41 0.66 2.80
C ILE A 29 -0.28 1.58 1.80
N ILE A 30 -1.16 1.04 0.97
CA ILE A 30 -1.91 1.82 -0.03
C ILE A 30 -2.75 2.89 0.67
N GLU A 31 -3.43 2.52 1.74
CA GLU A 31 -4.24 3.46 2.51
C GLU A 31 -3.37 4.58 3.08
N LYS A 32 -2.22 4.24 3.61
CA LYS A 32 -1.30 5.23 4.17
C LYS A 32 -0.77 6.18 3.10
N ILE A 33 -0.44 5.66 1.93
CA ILE A 33 -0.02 6.50 0.80
C ILE A 33 -1.11 7.51 0.47
N ASP A 34 -2.34 7.04 0.35
CA ASP A 34 -3.48 7.90 0.01
C ASP A 34 -3.69 8.99 1.06
N LEU A 35 -3.61 8.64 2.34
CA LEU A 35 -3.74 9.58 3.43
C LEU A 35 -2.65 10.66 3.39
N ILE A 36 -1.41 10.27 3.12
CA ILE A 36 -0.31 11.22 3.03
C ILE A 36 -0.49 12.16 1.85
N LEU A 37 -0.89 11.62 0.70
CA LEU A 37 -1.14 12.43 -0.49
C LEU A 37 -2.21 13.49 -0.20
N LYS A 38 -3.31 13.09 0.43
CA LYS A 38 -4.38 14.01 0.79
C LYS A 38 -3.91 15.04 1.80
N LYS A 39 -3.17 14.61 2.81
CA LYS A 39 -2.66 15.51 3.85
C LYS A 39 -1.73 16.57 3.26
N LYS A 40 -0.92 16.19 2.30
CA LYS A 40 0.06 17.09 1.68
C LYS A 40 -0.46 17.74 0.40
N ASN A 41 -1.71 17.50 0.06
CA ASN A 41 -2.33 18.04 -1.15
C ASN A 41 -1.52 17.69 -2.40
N MET A 42 -1.08 16.45 -2.46
CA MET A 42 -0.30 15.90 -3.58
C MET A 42 -1.16 14.96 -4.41
N THR A 43 -0.94 14.97 -5.71
CA THR A 43 -1.57 14.01 -6.61
C THR A 43 -0.62 12.85 -6.87
N GLN A 44 -1.15 11.76 -7.47
CA GLN A 44 -0.30 10.66 -7.92
C GLN A 44 0.73 11.12 -8.94
N ARG A 45 0.35 12.10 -9.74
CA ARG A 45 1.25 12.70 -10.73
C ARG A 45 2.43 13.40 -10.06
N ASP A 46 2.15 14.15 -8.99
CA ASP A 46 3.19 14.82 -8.22
C ASP A 46 4.15 13.81 -7.61
N LEU A 47 3.60 12.73 -7.07
CA LEU A 47 4.40 11.66 -6.48
C LEU A 47 5.29 11.01 -7.55
N ALA A 48 4.72 10.70 -8.71
CA ALA A 48 5.47 10.10 -9.81
C ALA A 48 6.62 11.00 -10.25
N HIS A 49 6.35 12.29 -10.35
CA HIS A 49 7.36 13.28 -10.72
C HIS A 49 8.52 13.30 -9.71
N LYS A 50 8.20 13.31 -8.43
CA LYS A 50 9.22 13.29 -7.38
C LYS A 50 10.08 12.04 -7.41
N MET A 51 9.48 10.92 -7.81
CA MET A 51 10.19 9.64 -7.86
C MET A 51 10.93 9.41 -9.17
N GLY A 52 10.74 10.27 -10.17
CA GLY A 52 11.27 10.05 -11.49
C GLY A 52 10.66 8.83 -12.18
N LYS A 53 9.39 8.55 -11.87
CA LYS A 53 8.65 7.40 -12.41
C LYS A 53 7.44 7.88 -13.17
N SER A 54 6.85 6.98 -13.97
CA SER A 54 5.64 7.32 -14.71
C SER A 54 4.43 7.32 -13.78
N GLU A 55 3.46 8.15 -14.11
CA GLU A 55 2.19 8.17 -13.37
C GLU A 55 1.49 6.81 -13.46
N ALA A 56 1.61 6.12 -14.60
CA ALA A 56 1.04 4.80 -14.78
C ALA A 56 1.61 3.80 -13.78
N MET A 57 2.92 3.88 -13.49
CA MET A 57 3.55 2.99 -12.53
C MET A 57 3.04 3.26 -11.11
N VAL A 58 2.94 4.53 -10.73
CA VAL A 58 2.43 4.92 -9.42
C VAL A 58 0.97 4.51 -9.28
N SER A 59 0.17 4.74 -10.31
CA SER A 59 -1.23 4.34 -10.32
C SER A 59 -1.38 2.83 -10.12
N ARG A 60 -0.51 2.05 -10.76
CA ARG A 60 -0.53 0.59 -10.62
C ARG A 60 -0.24 0.16 -9.19
N TRP A 61 0.67 0.84 -8.51
CA TRP A 61 0.96 0.54 -7.11
C TRP A 61 -0.21 0.86 -6.19
N ILE A 62 -1.00 1.88 -6.51
CA ILE A 62 -2.07 2.35 -5.63
C ILE A 62 -3.39 1.63 -5.91
N THR A 63 -3.63 1.22 -7.14
CA THR A 63 -4.93 0.64 -7.53
C THR A 63 -4.91 -0.87 -7.74
N GLY A 64 -3.74 -1.48 -7.92
CA GLY A 64 -3.62 -2.92 -8.11
C GLY A 64 -3.29 -3.63 -6.82
N PHE A 65 -2.92 -4.90 -6.93
CA PHE A 65 -2.32 -5.62 -5.81
C PHE A 65 -0.81 -5.54 -5.99
N PRO A 66 -0.20 -4.48 -5.55
CA PRO A 66 1.21 -4.27 -5.82
C PRO A 66 2.05 -5.22 -5.00
N ASN A 67 3.08 -5.70 -5.64
CA ASN A 67 4.09 -6.48 -4.97
C ASN A 67 5.18 -5.50 -4.54
N PHE A 68 4.96 -4.83 -3.42
CA PHE A 68 5.92 -3.87 -2.91
C PHE A 68 7.22 -4.56 -2.53
N THR A 69 8.33 -4.04 -3.03
CA THR A 69 9.64 -4.44 -2.55
C THR A 69 10.07 -3.46 -1.48
N LEU A 70 11.04 -3.85 -0.68
CA LEU A 70 11.61 -2.96 0.31
C LEU A 70 12.18 -1.69 -0.34
N ARG A 71 12.77 -1.84 -1.52
CA ARG A 71 13.28 -0.71 -2.29
C ARG A 71 12.14 0.25 -2.70
N SER A 72 11.04 -0.29 -3.20
CA SER A 72 9.88 0.52 -3.59
C SER A 72 9.33 1.29 -2.42
N LEU A 73 9.22 0.63 -1.26
CA LEU A 73 8.72 1.27 -0.05
C LEU A 73 9.65 2.38 0.43
N THR A 74 10.96 2.17 0.31
CA THR A 74 11.94 3.18 0.66
C THR A 74 11.82 4.39 -0.25
N GLN A 75 11.72 4.17 -1.55
CA GLN A 75 11.60 5.25 -2.52
C GLN A 75 10.31 6.04 -2.32
N LEU A 76 9.20 5.35 -2.07
CA LEU A 76 7.94 5.99 -1.78
C LEU A 76 8.01 6.83 -0.50
N SER A 77 8.61 6.28 0.55
CA SER A 77 8.75 6.97 1.83
C SER A 77 9.55 8.26 1.68
N ILE A 78 10.63 8.21 0.93
CA ILE A 78 11.47 9.39 0.68
C ILE A 78 10.68 10.45 -0.09
N ALA A 79 9.98 10.03 -1.14
CA ALA A 79 9.20 10.96 -1.96
C ALA A 79 8.03 11.59 -1.19
N LEU A 80 7.41 10.82 -0.31
CA LEU A 80 6.31 11.30 0.52
C LEU A 80 6.79 12.09 1.74
N GLY A 81 8.04 11.91 2.14
CA GLY A 81 8.59 12.57 3.32
C GLY A 81 8.15 11.97 4.63
N GLU A 82 7.58 10.75 4.61
CA GLU A 82 7.13 10.04 5.80
C GLU A 82 7.36 8.55 5.61
N PRO A 83 7.71 7.82 6.68
CA PRO A 83 7.91 6.37 6.56
C PRO A 83 6.57 5.68 6.36
N LEU A 84 6.56 4.72 5.43
CA LEU A 84 5.37 3.90 5.17
C LEU A 84 5.33 2.69 6.08
N ILE A 85 6.49 2.26 6.58
CA ILE A 85 6.59 1.12 7.48
C ILE A 85 7.43 1.53 8.66
N LYS A 86 7.03 1.07 9.84
CA LYS A 86 7.84 1.20 11.05
C LYS A 86 8.15 -0.20 11.55
N LEU A 87 9.41 -0.42 11.87
CA LEU A 87 9.80 -1.64 12.56
C LEU A 87 9.63 -1.40 14.06
N ALA A 88 8.97 -2.32 14.69
CA ALA A 88 8.68 -2.23 16.12
C ALA A 88 9.95 -2.37 16.96
#